data_1b5dab4bdef3f27c12079087532482fa
#
_entry.id   1b5dab4bdef3f27c12079087532482fa
#
_cell.length_a   1.000
_cell.length_b   1.000
_cell.length_c   1.000
_cell.angle_alpha   90.00
_cell.angle_beta   90.00
_cell.angle_gamma   90.00
#
_symmetry.space_group_name_H-M   'P 1'
#
loop_
_entity.id
_entity.type
_entity.pdbx_description
1 polymer ?
#
loop_
_entity_poly.entity_id
_entity_poly.type
_entity_poly.pdbx_seq_one_letter_code
_entity_poly.pdbx_strand_id
1 'polypeptide(L)'
;MVDTIFALTNPGDKIIMFSPYFENYRAQAIMADCEPVFVPLVPPEFNFDANVLEDAFKQGAKAILICNPSNPSGKVFTYDELKLISELCIKYDAFAIMDEVYEHIVYDGHKHIYMNSLPGMWERTVSCSSLSKTYSVTGWRLGYALAPQNIMDRIKQYHDFNTVGAPSPLMEAAVVDLDMPDSYYQEFGAHYAHMKKLFTDGLKQIGIPFTDPQGAYFVLADIGPYMRKGESDVDFCLEMAEKVGVACVPGTSFFNENVNNIVRVHFAKKDETLYEALDRLS
;
A
#
# COMPACT_ATOMS: atom_id res chain seq x y z
N MET A 1 -3.54 -9.50 7.68
CA MET A 1 -3.04 -9.80 6.31
C MET A 1 -2.52 -11.24 6.19
N VAL A 2 -1.49 -11.66 6.92
CA VAL A 2 -0.98 -13.04 6.82
C VAL A 2 -2.04 -14.10 7.12
N ASP A 3 -2.84 -13.92 8.17
CA ASP A 3 -3.95 -14.84 8.51
C ASP A 3 -5.00 -14.91 7.40
N THR A 4 -5.22 -13.80 6.68
CA THR A 4 -6.12 -13.74 5.53
C THR A 4 -5.59 -14.59 4.38
N ILE A 5 -4.29 -14.50 4.08
CA ILE A 5 -3.67 -15.32 3.03
C ILE A 5 -3.81 -16.80 3.39
N PHE A 6 -3.42 -17.21 4.60
CA PHE A 6 -3.57 -18.61 5.05
C PHE A 6 -5.02 -19.11 5.02
N ALA A 7 -5.99 -18.23 5.32
CA ALA A 7 -7.40 -18.61 5.34
C ALA A 7 -7.99 -18.80 3.94
N LEU A 8 -7.47 -18.11 2.93
CA LEU A 8 -8.03 -18.09 1.57
C LEU A 8 -7.29 -18.98 0.57
N THR A 9 -6.06 -19.40 0.88
CA THR A 9 -5.19 -20.12 -0.04
C THR A 9 -4.70 -21.43 0.55
N ASN A 10 -4.19 -22.29 -0.32
CA ASN A 10 -3.50 -23.52 0.02
C ASN A 10 -2.07 -23.47 -0.55
N PRO A 11 -1.15 -24.31 -0.06
CA PRO A 11 0.17 -24.49 -0.67
C PRO A 11 0.10 -24.70 -2.18
N GLY A 12 0.89 -23.97 -2.95
CA GLY A 12 0.92 -23.98 -4.40
C GLY A 12 -0.10 -23.09 -5.10
N ASP A 13 -1.04 -22.46 -4.38
CA ASP A 13 -1.96 -21.49 -4.97
C ASP A 13 -1.22 -20.23 -5.42
N LYS A 14 -1.71 -19.61 -6.50
CA LYS A 14 -1.17 -18.36 -7.02
C LYS A 14 -1.90 -17.14 -6.45
N ILE A 15 -1.13 -16.10 -6.13
CA ILE A 15 -1.66 -14.81 -5.67
C ILE A 15 -1.15 -13.71 -6.60
N ILE A 16 -2.07 -13.00 -7.26
CA ILE A 16 -1.74 -11.84 -8.08
C ILE A 16 -1.40 -10.67 -7.17
N MET A 17 -0.33 -9.95 -7.50
CA MET A 17 0.10 -8.72 -6.84
C MET A 17 0.49 -7.70 -7.91
N PHE A 18 0.12 -6.45 -7.73
CA PHE A 18 0.67 -5.37 -8.55
C PHE A 18 2.11 -5.08 -8.15
N SER A 19 2.96 -4.72 -9.10
CA SER A 19 4.31 -4.24 -8.87
C SER A 19 4.40 -2.77 -9.34
N PRO A 20 4.84 -1.81 -8.49
CA PRO A 20 5.43 -2.00 -7.17
C PRO A 20 4.41 -2.38 -6.10
N TYR A 21 4.90 -3.01 -5.02
CA TYR A 21 4.11 -3.54 -3.91
C TYR A 21 4.79 -3.27 -2.56
N PHE A 22 4.03 -3.38 -1.47
CA PHE A 22 4.62 -3.38 -0.13
C PHE A 22 5.34 -4.72 0.10
N GLU A 23 6.61 -4.67 0.47
CA GLU A 23 7.52 -5.82 0.53
C GLU A 23 7.00 -7.03 1.32
N ASN A 24 6.17 -6.78 2.34
CA ASN A 24 5.61 -7.86 3.16
C ASN A 24 4.68 -8.79 2.38
N TYR A 25 4.03 -8.34 1.31
CA TYR A 25 3.06 -9.16 0.59
C TYR A 25 3.71 -10.38 -0.06
N ARG A 26 4.85 -10.16 -0.74
CA ARG A 26 5.63 -11.26 -1.32
C ARG A 26 6.11 -12.22 -0.25
N ALA A 27 6.66 -11.68 0.85
CA ALA A 27 7.15 -12.49 1.96
C ALA A 27 6.01 -13.35 2.57
N GLN A 28 4.84 -12.76 2.79
CA GLN A 28 3.68 -13.46 3.35
C GLN A 28 3.12 -14.53 2.41
N ALA A 29 3.11 -14.28 1.09
CA ALA A 29 2.72 -15.30 0.11
C ALA A 29 3.69 -16.49 0.14
N ILE A 30 5.00 -16.24 0.18
CA ILE A 30 6.03 -17.27 0.28
C ILE A 30 5.89 -18.05 1.60
N MET A 31 5.63 -17.37 2.72
CA MET A 31 5.38 -18.03 4.02
C MET A 31 4.16 -18.96 3.99
N ALA A 32 3.16 -18.64 3.16
CA ALA A 32 1.99 -19.46 2.94
C ALA A 32 2.19 -20.55 1.87
N ASP A 33 3.44 -20.73 1.38
CA ASP A 33 3.80 -21.63 0.28
C ASP A 33 2.99 -21.34 -1.00
N CYS A 34 2.66 -20.07 -1.24
CA CYS A 34 1.96 -19.57 -2.42
C CYS A 34 2.94 -19.00 -3.43
N GLU A 35 2.56 -19.03 -4.71
CA GLU A 35 3.31 -18.45 -5.82
C GLU A 35 2.81 -17.02 -6.11
N PRO A 36 3.61 -15.97 -5.87
CA PRO A 36 3.23 -14.61 -6.26
C PRO A 36 3.34 -14.42 -7.78
N VAL A 37 2.28 -13.90 -8.40
CA VAL A 37 2.20 -13.53 -9.83
C VAL A 37 2.13 -12.02 -9.93
N PHE A 38 3.14 -11.38 -10.53
CA PHE A 38 3.21 -9.93 -10.58
C PHE A 38 2.63 -9.35 -11.86
N VAL A 39 1.86 -8.26 -11.72
CA VAL A 39 1.33 -7.44 -12.81
C VAL A 39 1.92 -6.03 -12.67
N PRO A 40 2.68 -5.54 -13.66
CA PRO A 40 3.30 -4.24 -13.59
C PRO A 40 2.30 -3.09 -13.54
N LEU A 41 2.54 -2.12 -12.66
CA LEU A 41 1.97 -0.77 -12.72
C LEU A 41 2.98 0.16 -13.36
N VAL A 42 2.62 0.79 -14.46
CA VAL A 42 3.53 1.59 -15.30
C VAL A 42 3.51 3.05 -14.87
N PRO A 43 4.63 3.62 -14.39
CA PRO A 43 4.75 5.05 -14.10
C PRO A 43 4.52 5.92 -15.36
N PRO A 44 4.13 7.21 -15.22
CA PRO A 44 3.92 7.93 -13.97
C PRO A 44 2.56 7.68 -13.31
N GLU A 45 1.53 7.26 -14.07
CA GLU A 45 0.15 7.10 -13.60
C GLU A 45 -0.07 5.76 -12.88
N PHE A 46 0.88 4.84 -12.97
CA PHE A 46 0.76 3.49 -12.41
C PHE A 46 -0.47 2.73 -12.95
N ASN A 47 -0.72 2.86 -14.26
CA ASN A 47 -1.73 2.07 -14.94
C ASN A 47 -1.24 0.64 -15.18
N PHE A 48 -2.16 -0.30 -15.28
CA PHE A 48 -1.87 -1.69 -15.65
C PHE A 48 -2.51 -2.07 -16.98
N ASP A 49 -1.92 -3.05 -17.66
CA ASP A 49 -2.51 -3.64 -18.86
C ASP A 49 -3.56 -4.69 -18.45
N ALA A 50 -4.80 -4.48 -18.92
CA ALA A 50 -5.92 -5.37 -18.65
C ALA A 50 -5.70 -6.80 -19.16
N ASN A 51 -5.00 -6.97 -20.31
CA ASN A 51 -4.71 -8.28 -20.85
C ASN A 51 -3.66 -9.03 -19.99
N VAL A 52 -2.62 -8.31 -19.52
CA VAL A 52 -1.60 -8.89 -18.61
C VAL A 52 -2.26 -9.31 -17.30
N LEU A 53 -3.18 -8.50 -16.77
CA LEU A 53 -3.93 -8.85 -15.58
C LEU A 53 -4.82 -10.07 -15.81
N GLU A 54 -5.58 -10.10 -16.90
CA GLU A 54 -6.43 -11.25 -17.22
C GLU A 54 -5.61 -12.53 -17.43
N ASP A 55 -4.44 -12.43 -18.07
CA ASP A 55 -3.54 -13.58 -18.27
C ASP A 55 -2.97 -14.09 -16.94
N ALA A 56 -2.78 -13.22 -15.94
CA ALA A 56 -2.44 -13.66 -14.59
C ALA A 56 -3.58 -14.48 -13.94
N PHE A 57 -4.84 -14.06 -14.10
CA PHE A 57 -5.99 -14.83 -13.63
C PHE A 57 -6.14 -16.18 -14.36
N LYS A 58 -5.90 -16.23 -15.68
CA LYS A 58 -5.94 -17.46 -16.49
C LYS A 58 -4.93 -18.52 -16.02
N GLN A 59 -3.87 -18.11 -15.33
CA GLN A 59 -2.91 -19.03 -14.72
C GLN A 59 -3.48 -19.74 -13.48
N GLY A 60 -4.74 -19.51 -13.12
CA GLY A 60 -5.40 -20.14 -11.98
C GLY A 60 -5.14 -19.44 -10.65
N ALA A 61 -4.93 -18.14 -10.67
CA ALA A 61 -4.72 -17.37 -9.44
C ALA A 61 -5.95 -17.48 -8.51
N LYS A 62 -5.70 -17.83 -7.25
CA LYS A 62 -6.73 -17.99 -6.22
C LYS A 62 -7.14 -16.67 -5.60
N ALA A 63 -6.25 -15.70 -5.57
CA ALA A 63 -6.52 -14.37 -5.01
C ALA A 63 -5.72 -13.29 -5.76
N ILE A 64 -6.22 -12.06 -5.66
CA ILE A 64 -5.47 -10.85 -5.95
C ILE A 64 -5.32 -10.04 -4.66
N LEU A 65 -4.11 -9.52 -4.38
CA LEU A 65 -3.81 -8.66 -3.25
C LEU A 65 -3.54 -7.25 -3.74
N ILE A 66 -4.27 -6.28 -3.22
CA ILE A 66 -4.24 -4.88 -3.65
C ILE A 66 -4.10 -3.96 -2.44
N CYS A 67 -3.13 -3.05 -2.47
CA CYS A 67 -3.04 -1.92 -1.55
C CYS A 67 -3.68 -0.69 -2.19
N ASN A 68 -4.72 -0.15 -1.57
CA ASN A 68 -5.44 1.02 -2.07
C ASN A 68 -5.81 1.97 -0.93
N PRO A 69 -5.28 3.20 -0.90
CA PRO A 69 -4.18 3.76 -1.69
C PRO A 69 -2.86 3.00 -1.56
N SER A 70 -2.08 2.98 -2.63
CA SER A 70 -0.91 2.10 -2.77
C SER A 70 0.31 2.58 -1.97
N ASN A 71 0.97 1.66 -1.31
CA ASN A 71 2.34 1.75 -0.87
C ASN A 71 3.19 0.85 -1.80
N PRO A 72 4.17 1.37 -2.57
CA PRO A 72 4.82 2.68 -2.40
C PRO A 72 4.34 3.79 -3.36
N SER A 73 3.53 3.48 -4.39
CA SER A 73 3.29 4.38 -5.52
C SER A 73 2.39 5.59 -5.23
N GLY A 74 1.60 5.53 -4.16
CA GLY A 74 0.58 6.55 -3.90
C GLY A 74 -0.61 6.50 -4.86
N LYS A 75 -0.70 5.49 -5.75
CA LYS A 75 -1.85 5.31 -6.65
C LYS A 75 -3.14 5.10 -5.84
N VAL A 76 -4.21 5.74 -6.30
CA VAL A 76 -5.59 5.43 -5.89
C VAL A 76 -6.30 4.79 -7.08
N PHE A 77 -6.74 3.56 -6.93
CA PHE A 77 -7.44 2.84 -7.99
C PHE A 77 -8.78 3.49 -8.28
N THR A 78 -9.05 3.72 -9.57
CA THR A 78 -10.32 4.29 -10.05
C THR A 78 -11.46 3.26 -9.96
N TYR A 79 -12.70 3.75 -10.05
CA TYR A 79 -13.88 2.88 -10.12
C TYR A 79 -13.81 1.89 -11.29
N ASP A 80 -13.40 2.36 -12.48
CA ASP A 80 -13.33 1.51 -13.67
C ASP A 80 -12.24 0.44 -13.55
N GLU A 81 -11.10 0.77 -12.95
CA GLU A 81 -10.05 -0.21 -12.67
C GLU A 81 -10.53 -1.27 -11.67
N LEU A 82 -11.13 -0.85 -10.55
CA LEU A 82 -11.66 -1.79 -9.55
C LEU A 82 -12.82 -2.62 -10.10
N LYS A 83 -13.67 -2.03 -10.95
CA LYS A 83 -14.74 -2.75 -11.64
C LYS A 83 -14.17 -3.83 -12.56
N LEU A 84 -13.16 -3.53 -13.36
CA LEU A 84 -12.49 -4.52 -14.20
C LEU A 84 -11.89 -5.66 -13.36
N ILE A 85 -11.20 -5.32 -12.27
CA ILE A 85 -10.64 -6.32 -11.35
C ILE A 85 -11.74 -7.18 -10.75
N SER A 86 -12.88 -6.58 -10.35
CA SER A 86 -14.01 -7.30 -9.79
C SER A 86 -14.63 -8.29 -10.78
N GLU A 87 -14.79 -7.89 -12.03
CA GLU A 87 -15.29 -8.75 -13.11
C GLU A 87 -14.36 -9.95 -13.35
N LEU A 88 -13.04 -9.74 -13.27
CA LEU A 88 -12.06 -10.82 -13.37
C LEU A 88 -12.10 -11.75 -12.14
N CYS A 89 -12.20 -11.20 -10.93
CA CYS A 89 -12.36 -12.01 -9.72
C CYS A 89 -13.60 -12.91 -9.78
N ILE A 90 -14.72 -12.37 -10.28
CA ILE A 90 -15.96 -13.14 -10.45
C ILE A 90 -15.80 -14.20 -11.54
N LYS A 91 -15.23 -13.83 -12.68
CA LYS A 91 -15.04 -14.72 -13.84
C LYS A 91 -14.16 -15.91 -13.53
N TYR A 92 -13.09 -15.72 -12.75
CA TYR A 92 -12.09 -16.74 -12.45
C TYR A 92 -12.22 -17.33 -11.04
N ASP A 93 -13.31 -17.02 -10.31
CA ASP A 93 -13.58 -17.46 -8.94
C ASP A 93 -12.41 -17.20 -7.98
N ALA A 94 -11.87 -15.99 -8.04
CA ALA A 94 -10.76 -15.54 -7.21
C ALA A 94 -11.24 -14.61 -6.09
N PHE A 95 -10.49 -14.59 -4.98
CA PHE A 95 -10.70 -13.67 -3.87
C PHE A 95 -9.98 -12.33 -4.11
N ALA A 96 -10.51 -11.25 -3.56
CA ALA A 96 -9.83 -9.97 -3.44
C ALA A 96 -9.39 -9.74 -1.99
N ILE A 97 -8.09 -9.59 -1.77
CA ILE A 97 -7.51 -9.21 -0.47
C ILE A 97 -7.09 -7.75 -0.58
N MET A 98 -7.77 -6.88 0.15
CA MET A 98 -7.55 -5.44 0.10
C MET A 98 -6.77 -4.99 1.32
N ASP A 99 -5.68 -4.24 1.12
CA ASP A 99 -5.02 -3.47 2.17
C ASP A 99 -5.46 -2.01 2.02
N GLU A 100 -6.30 -1.56 2.95
CA GLU A 100 -6.97 -0.25 2.91
C GLU A 100 -6.46 0.70 4.00
N VAL A 101 -5.25 0.44 4.53
CA VAL A 101 -4.68 1.19 5.66
C VAL A 101 -4.55 2.71 5.42
N TYR A 102 -4.56 3.16 4.16
CA TYR A 102 -4.50 4.57 3.76
C TYR A 102 -5.83 5.14 3.27
N GLU A 103 -6.96 4.48 3.50
CA GLU A 103 -8.30 4.82 2.99
C GLU A 103 -8.72 6.27 3.20
N HIS A 104 -8.26 6.91 4.28
CA HIS A 104 -8.54 8.31 4.60
C HIS A 104 -7.45 9.30 4.15
N ILE A 105 -6.41 8.83 3.45
CA ILE A 105 -5.31 9.66 2.95
C ILE A 105 -5.37 9.67 1.43
N VAL A 106 -6.24 10.51 0.88
CA VAL A 106 -6.46 10.69 -0.56
C VAL A 106 -6.45 12.18 -0.91
N TYR A 107 -6.02 12.54 -2.13
CA TYR A 107 -5.75 13.91 -2.54
C TYR A 107 -6.46 14.27 -3.85
N ASP A 108 -6.51 15.55 -4.15
CA ASP A 108 -6.81 16.11 -5.47
C ASP A 108 -8.13 15.61 -6.09
N GLY A 109 -9.13 15.39 -5.25
CA GLY A 109 -10.45 14.92 -5.68
C GLY A 109 -10.56 13.40 -5.94
N HIS A 110 -9.48 12.65 -5.76
CA HIS A 110 -9.55 11.20 -5.74
C HIS A 110 -10.39 10.71 -4.56
N LYS A 111 -11.01 9.53 -4.72
CA LYS A 111 -11.83 8.93 -3.67
C LYS A 111 -11.42 7.48 -3.48
N HIS A 112 -11.30 7.06 -2.23
CA HIS A 112 -11.18 5.65 -1.91
C HIS A 112 -12.49 4.94 -2.24
N ILE A 113 -12.38 3.79 -2.90
CA ILE A 113 -13.52 2.92 -3.26
C ILE A 113 -13.25 1.55 -2.67
N TYR A 114 -14.18 1.09 -1.87
CA TYR A 114 -14.09 -0.23 -1.25
C TYR A 114 -14.48 -1.32 -2.24
N MET A 115 -13.58 -2.28 -2.48
CA MET A 115 -13.83 -3.41 -3.38
C MET A 115 -15.03 -4.23 -2.95
N ASN A 116 -15.25 -4.42 -1.65
CA ASN A 116 -16.38 -5.17 -1.09
C ASN A 116 -17.74 -4.50 -1.33
N SER A 117 -17.78 -3.21 -1.71
CA SER A 117 -18.99 -2.49 -2.06
C SER A 117 -19.42 -2.67 -3.52
N LEU A 118 -18.55 -3.23 -4.37
CA LEU A 118 -18.88 -3.49 -5.76
C LEU A 118 -19.80 -4.71 -5.89
N PRO A 119 -20.70 -4.72 -6.90
CA PRO A 119 -21.64 -5.83 -7.10
C PRO A 119 -20.93 -7.20 -7.18
N GLY A 120 -21.37 -8.18 -6.37
CA GLY A 120 -20.86 -9.55 -6.33
C GLY A 120 -19.48 -9.69 -5.67
N MET A 121 -18.96 -8.63 -5.02
CA MET A 121 -17.64 -8.67 -4.40
C MET A 121 -17.66 -8.90 -2.89
N TRP A 122 -18.79 -8.66 -2.20
CA TRP A 122 -18.86 -8.90 -0.77
C TRP A 122 -18.48 -10.35 -0.40
N GLU A 123 -18.99 -11.33 -1.15
CA GLU A 123 -18.81 -12.77 -0.88
C GLU A 123 -17.40 -13.26 -1.12
N ARG A 124 -16.54 -12.45 -1.73
CA ARG A 124 -15.17 -12.82 -2.13
C ARG A 124 -14.10 -11.79 -1.79
N THR A 125 -14.42 -10.77 -0.98
CA THR A 125 -13.46 -9.74 -0.57
C THR A 125 -13.17 -9.83 0.92
N VAL A 126 -11.89 -9.67 1.27
CA VAL A 126 -11.45 -9.36 2.63
C VAL A 126 -10.81 -7.98 2.60
N SER A 127 -11.48 -7.01 3.24
CA SER A 127 -10.94 -5.68 3.49
C SER A 127 -10.13 -5.72 4.78
N CYS A 128 -8.81 -5.55 4.66
CA CYS A 128 -7.90 -5.42 5.81
C CYS A 128 -7.54 -3.94 5.96
N SER A 129 -7.67 -3.42 7.17
CA SER A 129 -7.23 -2.07 7.49
C SER A 129 -6.57 -2.01 8.87
N SER A 130 -6.09 -0.85 9.26
CA SER A 130 -5.37 -0.66 10.51
C SER A 130 -5.66 0.71 11.11
N LEU A 131 -5.74 0.77 12.41
CA LEU A 131 -5.84 2.03 13.17
C LEU A 131 -4.52 2.82 13.15
N SER A 132 -3.44 2.17 12.73
CA SER A 132 -2.06 2.67 12.80
C SER A 132 -1.83 4.01 12.13
N LYS A 133 -2.49 4.26 10.98
CA LYS A 133 -2.22 5.46 10.16
C LYS A 133 -3.25 6.54 10.42
N THR A 134 -4.51 6.20 10.38
CA THR A 134 -5.61 7.15 10.60
C THR A 134 -5.55 7.79 11.98
N TYR A 135 -5.17 7.02 13.01
CA TYR A 135 -5.13 7.52 14.39
C TYR A 135 -3.71 7.66 14.96
N SER A 136 -2.68 7.51 14.11
CA SER A 136 -1.27 7.66 14.51
C SER A 136 -0.81 6.71 15.63
N VAL A 137 -1.45 5.55 15.77
CA VAL A 137 -1.19 4.56 16.83
C VAL A 137 -0.46 3.32 16.32
N THR A 138 0.49 3.50 15.41
CA THR A 138 1.25 2.40 14.78
C THR A 138 1.84 1.41 15.79
N GLY A 139 2.31 1.90 16.93
CA GLY A 139 2.88 1.09 18.01
C GLY A 139 1.87 0.21 18.76
N TRP A 140 0.57 0.48 18.64
CA TRP A 140 -0.47 -0.30 19.29
C TRP A 140 -0.72 -1.65 18.64
N ARG A 141 -0.30 -1.83 17.40
CA ARG A 141 -0.46 -3.07 16.64
C ARG A 141 -1.92 -3.51 16.49
N LEU A 142 -2.83 -2.54 16.30
CA LEU A 142 -4.24 -2.79 16.06
C LEU A 142 -4.60 -2.64 14.60
N GLY A 143 -5.41 -3.57 14.12
CA GLY A 143 -6.00 -3.58 12.80
C GLY A 143 -7.26 -4.44 12.80
N TYR A 144 -7.97 -4.43 11.69
CA TYR A 144 -9.20 -5.19 11.54
C TYR A 144 -9.31 -5.78 10.13
N ALA A 145 -10.16 -6.79 10.01
CA ALA A 145 -10.56 -7.35 8.74
C ALA A 145 -12.09 -7.41 8.67
N LEU A 146 -12.63 -7.09 7.50
CA LEU A 146 -14.07 -7.16 7.21
C LEU A 146 -14.28 -8.14 6.05
N ALA A 147 -15.10 -9.16 6.27
CA ALA A 147 -15.44 -10.17 5.28
C ALA A 147 -16.74 -10.89 5.70
N PRO A 148 -17.36 -11.69 4.82
CA PRO A 148 -18.45 -12.58 5.20
C PRO A 148 -18.07 -13.55 6.31
N GLN A 149 -19.06 -13.96 7.09
CA GLN A 149 -18.86 -14.79 8.30
C GLN A 149 -18.05 -16.07 8.02
N ASN A 150 -18.36 -16.77 6.94
CA ASN A 150 -17.66 -18.00 6.56
C ASN A 150 -16.16 -17.81 6.28
N ILE A 151 -15.77 -16.64 5.76
CA ILE A 151 -14.37 -16.27 5.56
C ILE A 151 -13.74 -15.86 6.91
N MET A 152 -14.46 -15.03 7.69
CA MET A 152 -14.00 -14.60 9.00
C MET A 152 -13.78 -15.75 9.98
N ASP A 153 -14.61 -16.78 9.95
CA ASP A 153 -14.43 -17.96 10.80
C ASP A 153 -13.11 -18.68 10.49
N ARG A 154 -12.71 -18.75 9.24
CA ARG A 154 -11.41 -19.29 8.84
C ARG A 154 -10.26 -18.39 9.27
N ILE A 155 -10.37 -17.07 9.04
CA ILE A 155 -9.34 -16.09 9.45
C ILE A 155 -9.12 -16.17 10.96
N LYS A 156 -10.20 -16.24 11.77
CA LYS A 156 -10.11 -16.35 13.23
C LYS A 156 -9.35 -17.60 13.68
N GLN A 157 -9.54 -18.74 13.00
CA GLN A 157 -8.80 -19.97 13.33
C GLN A 157 -7.28 -19.77 13.17
N TYR A 158 -6.84 -19.16 12.06
CA TYR A 158 -5.41 -18.86 11.88
C TYR A 158 -4.91 -17.80 12.87
N HIS A 159 -5.71 -16.75 13.09
CA HIS A 159 -5.36 -15.67 14.01
C HIS A 159 -5.19 -16.16 15.45
N ASP A 160 -6.03 -17.08 15.90
CA ASP A 160 -5.94 -17.68 17.24
C ASP A 160 -4.60 -18.38 17.47
N PHE A 161 -4.10 -19.11 16.47
CA PHE A 161 -2.80 -19.80 16.57
C PHE A 161 -1.59 -18.88 16.32
N ASN A 162 -1.72 -17.88 15.46
CA ASN A 162 -0.61 -16.99 15.12
C ASN A 162 -0.40 -15.88 16.15
N THR A 163 -1.48 -15.36 16.73
CA THR A 163 -1.46 -14.12 17.52
C THR A 163 -2.23 -14.23 18.84
N VAL A 164 -3.18 -15.20 18.94
CA VAL A 164 -4.15 -15.33 20.03
C VAL A 164 -5.21 -14.21 20.02
N GLY A 165 -4.78 -12.94 19.95
CA GLY A 165 -5.65 -11.78 19.86
C GLY A 165 -4.89 -10.46 20.00
N ALA A 166 -5.57 -9.37 19.69
CA ALA A 166 -5.04 -8.04 19.89
C ALA A 166 -5.06 -7.67 21.40
N PRO A 167 -4.19 -6.74 21.84
CA PRO A 167 -4.12 -6.31 23.24
C PRO A 167 -5.46 -5.69 23.70
N SER A 168 -6.19 -6.37 24.59
CA SER A 168 -7.54 -5.96 25.06
C SER A 168 -7.59 -4.51 25.59
N PRO A 169 -6.65 -4.01 26.40
CA PRO A 169 -6.70 -2.62 26.86
C PRO A 169 -6.61 -1.60 25.72
N LEU A 170 -5.84 -1.92 24.66
CA LEU A 170 -5.70 -1.04 23.49
C LEU A 170 -6.91 -1.13 22.57
N MET A 171 -7.57 -2.29 22.48
CA MET A 171 -8.84 -2.42 21.76
C MET A 171 -9.94 -1.60 22.42
N GLU A 172 -10.01 -1.59 23.73
CA GLU A 172 -10.97 -0.75 24.47
C GLU A 172 -10.71 0.74 24.25
N ALA A 173 -9.45 1.15 24.31
CA ALA A 173 -9.06 2.53 24.00
C ALA A 173 -9.38 2.95 22.55
N ALA A 174 -9.26 2.03 21.60
CA ALA A 174 -9.54 2.27 20.18
C ALA A 174 -11.02 2.51 19.86
N VAL A 175 -11.94 2.20 20.76
CA VAL A 175 -13.37 2.55 20.61
C VAL A 175 -13.52 4.07 20.47
N VAL A 176 -12.72 4.85 21.23
CA VAL A 176 -12.73 6.31 21.15
C VAL A 176 -12.27 6.80 19.76
N ASP A 177 -11.26 6.13 19.19
CA ASP A 177 -10.76 6.47 17.85
C ASP A 177 -11.84 6.22 16.78
N LEU A 178 -12.57 5.09 16.88
CA LEU A 178 -13.61 4.73 15.92
C LEU A 178 -14.87 5.60 16.03
N ASP A 179 -15.08 6.27 17.18
CA ASP A 179 -16.17 7.19 17.42
C ASP A 179 -15.84 8.65 17.04
N MET A 180 -14.67 8.89 16.41
CA MET A 180 -14.30 10.22 15.96
C MET A 180 -15.31 10.77 14.93
N PRO A 181 -15.68 12.07 15.05
CA PRO A 181 -16.63 12.70 14.14
C PRO A 181 -16.04 12.86 12.72
N ASP A 182 -16.91 13.06 11.73
CA ASP A 182 -16.50 13.29 10.34
C ASP A 182 -15.50 14.43 10.16
N SER A 183 -15.57 15.44 11.04
CA SER A 183 -14.62 16.56 11.05
C SER A 183 -13.18 16.11 11.28
N TYR A 184 -12.96 15.07 12.09
CA TYR A 184 -11.63 14.49 12.29
C TYR A 184 -11.01 14.00 10.96
N TYR A 185 -11.77 13.25 10.17
CA TYR A 185 -11.29 12.72 8.89
C TYR A 185 -11.05 13.82 7.85
N GLN A 186 -11.88 14.89 7.88
CA GLN A 186 -11.68 16.06 7.01
C GLN A 186 -10.41 16.82 7.38
N GLU A 187 -10.19 17.10 8.66
CA GLU A 187 -8.98 17.75 9.17
C GLU A 187 -7.73 16.89 8.92
N PHE A 188 -7.84 15.58 9.12
CA PHE A 188 -6.79 14.61 8.86
C PHE A 188 -6.39 14.60 7.37
N GLY A 189 -7.36 14.56 6.46
CA GLY A 189 -7.10 14.64 5.02
C GLY A 189 -6.46 15.97 4.62
N ALA A 190 -6.95 17.11 5.17
CA ALA A 190 -6.39 18.43 4.92
C ALA A 190 -4.94 18.55 5.42
N HIS A 191 -4.64 17.98 6.60
CA HIS A 191 -3.30 17.96 7.17
C HIS A 191 -2.31 17.22 6.25
N TYR A 192 -2.67 16.02 5.76
CA TYR A 192 -1.81 15.28 4.83
C TYR A 192 -1.69 15.94 3.46
N ALA A 193 -2.75 16.60 2.97
CA ALA A 193 -2.70 17.38 1.73
C ALA A 193 -1.73 18.56 1.85
N HIS A 194 -1.69 19.23 3.01
CA HIS A 194 -0.71 20.29 3.31
C HIS A 194 0.72 19.73 3.24
N MET A 195 1.02 18.64 3.95
CA MET A 195 2.35 18.03 3.96
C MET A 195 2.77 17.54 2.57
N LYS A 196 1.84 16.92 1.81
CA LYS A 196 2.08 16.57 0.39
C LYS A 196 2.50 17.79 -0.39
N LYS A 197 1.70 18.85 -0.36
CA LYS A 197 1.96 20.07 -1.12
C LYS A 197 3.31 20.69 -0.76
N LEU A 198 3.60 20.85 0.53
CA LEU A 198 4.87 21.41 1.01
C LEU A 198 6.05 20.62 0.44
N PHE A 199 6.03 19.30 0.59
CA PHE A 199 7.15 18.44 0.20
C PHE A 199 7.30 18.35 -1.31
N THR A 200 6.20 18.15 -2.06
CA THR A 200 6.25 18.02 -3.52
C THR A 200 6.60 19.34 -4.22
N ASP A 201 6.14 20.48 -3.71
CA ASP A 201 6.55 21.79 -4.22
C ASP A 201 8.04 22.03 -3.97
N GLY A 202 8.56 21.63 -2.81
CA GLY A 202 9.99 21.68 -2.52
C GLY A 202 10.82 20.80 -3.47
N LEU A 203 10.40 19.55 -3.70
CA LEU A 203 11.09 18.67 -4.66
C LEU A 203 11.12 19.27 -6.08
N LYS A 204 10.01 19.90 -6.52
CA LYS A 204 9.95 20.62 -7.80
C LYS A 204 10.95 21.77 -7.86
N GLN A 205 11.06 22.56 -6.77
CA GLN A 205 11.97 23.72 -6.71
C GLN A 205 13.45 23.30 -6.80
N ILE A 206 13.83 22.22 -6.16
CA ILE A 206 15.20 21.68 -6.21
C ILE A 206 15.46 20.78 -7.42
N GLY A 207 14.43 20.51 -8.24
CA GLY A 207 14.56 19.81 -9.51
C GLY A 207 14.65 18.29 -9.42
N ILE A 208 14.23 17.67 -8.29
CA ILE A 208 14.18 16.21 -8.14
C ILE A 208 12.92 15.68 -8.83
N PRO A 209 13.04 14.81 -9.86
CA PRO A 209 11.90 14.20 -10.51
C PRO A 209 11.18 13.21 -9.58
N PHE A 210 9.86 13.21 -9.61
CA PHE A 210 9.05 12.29 -8.79
C PHE A 210 7.69 12.03 -9.43
N THR A 211 7.00 10.98 -8.96
CA THR A 211 5.59 10.72 -9.30
C THR A 211 4.68 11.34 -8.26
N ASP A 212 3.69 12.13 -8.73
CA ASP A 212 2.76 12.83 -7.82
C ASP A 212 1.77 11.84 -7.19
N PRO A 213 1.78 11.68 -5.85
CA PRO A 213 0.93 10.71 -5.19
C PRO A 213 -0.53 11.16 -5.15
N GLN A 214 -1.45 10.25 -5.47
CA GLN A 214 -2.89 10.43 -5.38
C GLN A 214 -3.45 10.11 -3.99
N GLY A 215 -2.70 9.30 -3.22
CA GLY A 215 -3.03 8.91 -1.85
C GLY A 215 -1.79 8.41 -1.08
N ALA A 216 -2.01 7.90 0.12
CA ALA A 216 -0.98 7.55 1.09
C ALA A 216 -0.07 8.76 1.41
N TYR A 217 1.13 8.55 1.93
CA TYR A 217 2.06 9.65 2.28
C TYR A 217 3.47 9.40 1.74
N PHE A 218 3.56 8.73 0.60
CA PHE A 218 4.81 8.39 -0.05
C PHE A 218 4.97 9.13 -1.37
N VAL A 219 6.23 9.38 -1.72
CA VAL A 219 6.65 9.85 -3.03
C VAL A 219 7.70 8.88 -3.56
N LEU A 220 7.57 8.47 -4.80
CA LEU A 220 8.62 7.78 -5.54
C LEU A 220 9.42 8.83 -6.31
N ALA A 221 10.67 9.03 -5.92
CA ALA A 221 11.59 9.98 -6.54
C ALA A 221 12.57 9.24 -7.47
N ASP A 222 12.81 9.81 -8.65
CA ASP A 222 13.81 9.30 -9.58
C ASP A 222 15.18 9.87 -9.22
N ILE A 223 16.07 8.99 -8.80
CA ILE A 223 17.44 9.30 -8.44
C ILE A 223 18.44 9.05 -9.59
N GLY A 224 17.97 8.53 -10.72
CA GLY A 224 18.81 8.21 -11.88
C GLY A 224 19.75 9.35 -12.31
N PRO A 225 19.29 10.63 -12.36
CA PRO A 225 20.14 11.77 -12.67
C PRO A 225 21.29 12.02 -11.69
N TYR A 226 21.20 11.50 -10.46
CA TYR A 226 22.15 11.75 -9.37
C TYR A 226 23.05 10.56 -9.06
N MET A 227 22.73 9.39 -9.62
CA MET A 227 23.48 8.16 -9.40
C MET A 227 24.81 8.15 -10.15
N ARG A 228 25.83 7.59 -9.52
CA ARG A 228 27.11 7.30 -10.20
C ARG A 228 26.95 6.07 -11.09
N LYS A 229 27.78 5.99 -12.12
CA LYS A 229 27.78 4.82 -13.01
C LYS A 229 28.05 3.52 -12.25
N GLY A 230 27.09 2.61 -12.28
CA GLY A 230 27.17 1.29 -11.63
C GLY A 230 26.84 1.28 -10.14
N GLU A 231 26.37 2.40 -9.60
CA GLU A 231 25.88 2.50 -8.23
C GLU A 231 24.51 1.81 -8.10
N SER A 232 24.29 1.13 -6.99
CA SER A 232 22.97 0.59 -6.66
C SER A 232 22.13 1.63 -5.92
N ASP A 233 20.79 1.50 -5.99
CA ASP A 233 19.88 2.33 -5.21
C ASP A 233 20.08 2.13 -3.70
N VAL A 234 20.53 0.95 -3.27
CA VAL A 234 20.88 0.66 -1.87
C VAL A 234 22.08 1.49 -1.44
N ASP A 235 23.17 1.49 -2.25
CA ASP A 235 24.38 2.28 -1.94
C ASP A 235 24.06 3.78 -1.93
N PHE A 236 23.23 4.24 -2.88
CA PHE A 236 22.74 5.61 -2.92
C PHE A 236 21.95 5.96 -1.64
N CYS A 237 21.02 5.12 -1.19
CA CYS A 237 20.24 5.35 0.04
C CYS A 237 21.14 5.42 1.28
N LEU A 238 22.15 4.55 1.38
CA LEU A 238 23.12 4.57 2.48
C LEU A 238 23.93 5.86 2.49
N GLU A 239 24.43 6.27 1.32
CA GLU A 239 25.20 7.52 1.19
C GLU A 239 24.35 8.75 1.50
N MET A 240 23.09 8.78 1.05
CA MET A 240 22.14 9.83 1.39
C MET A 240 21.95 9.97 2.91
N ALA A 241 21.76 8.84 3.60
CA ALA A 241 21.62 8.84 5.04
C ALA A 241 22.88 9.31 5.78
N GLU A 242 24.07 8.87 5.32
CA GLU A 242 25.35 9.18 5.98
C GLU A 242 25.85 10.60 5.71
N LYS A 243 25.76 11.07 4.44
CA LYS A 243 26.37 12.33 4.04
C LYS A 243 25.40 13.51 4.01
N VAL A 244 24.14 13.25 3.62
CA VAL A 244 23.12 14.30 3.51
C VAL A 244 22.22 14.32 4.75
N GLY A 245 22.11 13.19 5.43
CA GLY A 245 21.27 13.05 6.62
C GLY A 245 19.77 12.93 6.29
N VAL A 246 19.44 12.50 5.05
CA VAL A 246 18.08 12.23 4.61
C VAL A 246 17.96 10.73 4.30
N ALA A 247 17.09 10.03 5.01
CA ALA A 247 16.86 8.61 4.80
C ALA A 247 15.75 8.38 3.77
N CYS A 248 16.02 7.48 2.82
CA CYS A 248 15.05 6.99 1.84
C CYS A 248 15.11 5.45 1.77
N VAL A 249 14.14 4.84 1.10
CA VAL A 249 14.07 3.38 0.95
C VAL A 249 14.29 3.05 -0.52
N PRO A 250 15.23 2.11 -0.84
CA PRO A 250 15.55 1.77 -2.22
C PRO A 250 14.33 1.16 -2.95
N GLY A 251 14.20 1.48 -4.23
CA GLY A 251 13.10 1.02 -5.09
C GLY A 251 13.11 -0.48 -5.29
N THR A 252 14.30 -1.09 -5.36
CA THR A 252 14.48 -2.54 -5.46
C THR A 252 13.77 -3.32 -4.37
N SER A 253 13.42 -2.68 -3.23
CA SER A 253 12.58 -3.29 -2.18
C SER A 253 11.11 -3.46 -2.58
N PHE A 254 10.63 -2.75 -3.61
CA PHE A 254 9.21 -2.65 -3.94
C PHE A 254 8.85 -3.19 -5.33
N PHE A 255 9.81 -3.20 -6.26
CA PHE A 255 9.60 -3.62 -7.64
C PHE A 255 10.02 -5.08 -7.85
N ASN A 256 9.20 -5.83 -8.59
CA ASN A 256 9.62 -7.14 -9.11
C ASN A 256 10.51 -7.00 -10.36
N GLU A 257 10.33 -5.90 -11.08
CA GLU A 257 11.13 -5.53 -12.23
C GLU A 257 12.49 -4.97 -11.79
N ASN A 258 13.46 -4.96 -12.71
CA ASN A 258 14.78 -4.39 -12.43
C ASN A 258 14.73 -2.84 -12.46
N VAL A 259 14.11 -2.26 -11.44
CA VAL A 259 14.03 -0.80 -11.22
C VAL A 259 14.99 -0.45 -10.08
N ASN A 260 16.08 0.25 -10.42
CA ASN A 260 17.17 0.56 -9.48
C ASN A 260 17.52 2.07 -9.43
N ASN A 261 16.67 2.90 -10.02
CA ASN A 261 16.85 4.37 -10.07
C ASN A 261 15.71 5.12 -9.33
N ILE A 262 14.90 4.41 -8.57
CA ILE A 262 13.79 4.99 -7.81
C ILE A 262 14.04 4.78 -6.32
N VAL A 263 13.69 5.79 -5.53
CA VAL A 263 13.63 5.66 -4.07
C VAL A 263 12.26 6.09 -3.56
N ARG A 264 11.82 5.46 -2.47
CA ARG A 264 10.64 5.92 -1.74
C ARG A 264 11.05 6.84 -0.60
N VAL A 265 10.47 8.03 -0.56
CA VAL A 265 10.50 8.94 0.57
C VAL A 265 9.08 9.13 1.12
N HIS A 266 8.95 9.61 2.35
CA HIS A 266 7.63 9.88 2.93
C HIS A 266 7.59 11.29 3.54
N PHE A 267 6.43 11.92 3.43
CA PHE A 267 6.21 13.28 3.93
C PHE A 267 5.35 13.35 5.21
N ALA A 268 5.07 12.22 5.87
CA ALA A 268 4.38 12.18 7.16
C ALA A 268 5.31 12.65 8.29
N LYS A 269 5.67 13.93 8.28
CA LYS A 269 6.57 14.61 9.22
C LYS A 269 6.05 16.00 9.54
N LYS A 270 6.60 16.61 10.59
CA LYS A 270 6.35 18.02 10.87
C LYS A 270 6.94 18.90 9.78
N ASP A 271 6.35 20.08 9.56
CA ASP A 271 6.78 21.02 8.53
C ASP A 271 8.27 21.36 8.65
N GLU A 272 8.77 21.60 9.89
CA GLU A 272 10.18 21.90 10.12
C GLU A 272 11.12 20.80 9.63
N THR A 273 10.70 19.53 9.82
CA THR A 273 11.49 18.37 9.35
C THR A 273 11.49 18.29 7.83
N LEU A 274 10.35 18.60 7.18
CA LEU A 274 10.25 18.62 5.72
C LEU A 274 11.08 19.74 5.11
N TYR A 275 11.04 20.96 5.69
CA TYR A 275 11.90 22.06 5.25
C TYR A 275 13.38 21.74 5.42
N GLU A 276 13.78 21.17 6.56
CA GLU A 276 15.17 20.77 6.80
C GLU A 276 15.64 19.70 5.80
N ALA A 277 14.78 18.71 5.50
CA ALA A 277 15.11 17.69 4.52
C ALA A 277 15.29 18.29 3.12
N LEU A 278 14.41 19.22 2.71
CA LEU A 278 14.51 19.89 1.41
C LEU A 278 15.77 20.78 1.31
N ASP A 279 16.13 21.48 2.39
CA ASP A 279 17.36 22.29 2.46
C ASP A 279 18.62 21.40 2.32
N ARG A 280 18.63 20.24 2.94
CA ARG A 280 19.73 19.27 2.83
C ARG A 280 19.82 18.61 1.45
N LEU A 281 18.72 18.53 0.72
CA LEU A 281 18.65 17.97 -0.63
C LEU A 281 18.98 18.99 -1.72
N SER A 282 18.99 20.30 -1.41
CA SER A 282 19.32 21.38 -2.34
C SER A 282 20.86 21.56 -2.43
#